data_867aa58cb4349609907d515885aca0f3
#
_entry.id   867aa58cb4349609907d515885aca0f3
#
_cell.length_a   1.000
_cell.length_b   1.000
_cell.length_c   1.000
_cell.angle_alpha   90.00
_cell.angle_beta   90.00
_cell.angle_gamma   90.00
#
_symmetry.space_group_name_H-M   'P 1'
#
loop_
_entity.id
_entity.type
_entity.pdbx_description
1 polymer ?
#
loop_
_entity_poly.entity_id
_entity_poly.type
_entity_poly.pdbx_seq_one_letter_code
_entity_poly.pdbx_strand_id
1 'polypeptide(L)'
;MQPGLDNHTSPWDLRAPYTSVDAHYELGEELLYADTIVSPGSDHEDLALKAKLLATLGWRMASVGAETRLIVQSVKKMAHDLNCHQIDLNITRDGIIVKLKRGRMISVEFKEIKHFAINMDSLERLNYICLAVSEGSLKDPYKIFLAIRAVRPRHYNHNHLIFIEAIAGSAFAYLNGGNLAICVCALLGGLVLMYARFSFIKKGFFESFTFMLSAFFGSLVAAMFAQYCFVLPHDQVILSATATTLLLVPGFPLINGFLDIFKGYVPIGLTRLIIAAVLVISAAIGLLMTTYCLSAAKYINIF
;
A
#
# COMPACT_ATOMS: atom_id res chain seq x y z
N MET A 1 -21.13 33.75 32.55
CA MET A 1 -21.42 32.51 31.82
C MET A 1 -21.00 32.71 30.37
N GLN A 2 -19.81 32.24 30.00
CA GLN A 2 -19.37 32.16 28.62
C GLN A 2 -19.41 30.67 28.23
N PRO A 3 -19.98 30.28 27.07
CA PRO A 3 -19.96 28.92 26.61
C PRO A 3 -18.60 28.63 25.96
N GLY A 4 -18.15 27.38 26.13
CA GLY A 4 -16.85 26.90 25.80
C GLY A 4 -16.50 26.98 24.31
N LEU A 5 -15.27 27.32 24.08
CA LEU A 5 -14.57 27.17 22.81
C LEU A 5 -14.31 25.68 22.56
N ASP A 6 -14.98 25.13 21.58
CA ASP A 6 -14.69 23.81 21.06
C ASP A 6 -13.25 23.77 20.55
N ASN A 7 -12.48 22.87 21.12
CA ASN A 7 -11.15 22.49 20.65
C ASN A 7 -11.26 21.83 19.27
N HIS A 8 -11.29 22.61 18.22
CA HIS A 8 -10.91 22.13 16.90
C HIS A 8 -9.42 21.81 16.93
N THR A 9 -9.10 20.55 17.17
CA THR A 9 -7.77 20.02 16.92
C THR A 9 -7.40 20.32 15.48
N SER A 10 -6.39 21.18 15.31
CA SER A 10 -5.83 21.51 14.01
C SER A 10 -5.51 20.20 13.27
N PRO A 11 -5.78 20.08 11.95
CA PRO A 11 -5.36 18.94 11.14
C PRO A 11 -3.86 18.65 11.21
N TRP A 12 -3.10 19.56 11.81
CA TRP A 12 -1.65 19.56 12.00
C TRP A 12 -1.20 19.08 13.39
N ASP A 13 -2.06 18.51 14.23
CA ASP A 13 -1.65 18.01 15.54
C ASP A 13 -0.83 16.72 15.40
N LEU A 14 0.50 16.90 15.38
CA LEU A 14 1.52 15.90 15.19
C LEU A 14 1.79 15.02 16.43
N ARG A 15 0.99 15.14 17.52
CA ARG A 15 1.25 14.56 18.84
C ARG A 15 0.56 13.23 19.14
N ALA A 16 -0.03 12.55 18.16
CA ALA A 16 -0.62 11.24 18.43
C ALA A 16 0.47 10.22 18.81
N PRO A 17 0.33 9.49 19.94
CA PRO A 17 1.35 8.57 20.42
C PRO A 17 1.53 7.37 19.49
N TYR A 18 2.77 7.07 19.17
CA TYR A 18 3.19 5.98 18.30
C TYR A 18 3.76 4.83 19.14
N THR A 19 3.17 3.66 19.05
CA THR A 19 3.70 2.44 19.65
C THR A 19 3.69 1.32 18.60
N SER A 20 4.83 1.06 17.96
CA SER A 20 5.17 -0.24 17.40
C SER A 20 6.65 -0.33 17.05
N VAL A 21 7.20 -1.52 17.25
CA VAL A 21 8.63 -1.87 17.19
C VAL A 21 9.25 -1.69 15.80
N ASP A 22 8.44 -1.73 14.73
CA ASP A 22 8.92 -1.62 13.35
C ASP A 22 9.34 -0.20 12.93
N ALA A 23 8.91 0.83 13.69
CA ALA A 23 9.31 2.21 13.46
C ALA A 23 10.77 2.51 13.88
N HIS A 24 11.36 1.67 14.72
CA HIS A 24 12.71 1.88 15.23
C HIS A 24 13.82 1.59 14.21
N TYR A 25 13.59 0.67 13.26
CA TYR A 25 14.60 0.32 12.25
C TYR A 25 14.76 1.39 11.16
N GLU A 26 13.65 2.00 10.69
CA GLU A 26 13.71 3.09 9.71
C GLU A 26 14.16 4.44 10.32
N LEU A 27 13.88 4.67 11.61
CA LEU A 27 14.29 5.88 12.31
C LEU A 27 15.80 5.92 12.62
N GLY A 28 16.44 4.79 12.81
CA GLY A 28 17.87 4.72 13.19
C GLY A 28 18.80 5.22 12.09
N GLU A 29 18.59 4.84 10.84
CA GLU A 29 19.40 5.31 9.70
C GLU A 29 19.06 6.76 9.29
N GLU A 30 17.79 7.17 9.38
CA GLU A 30 17.37 8.52 9.01
C GLU A 30 17.73 9.58 10.05
N LEU A 31 17.81 9.25 11.35
CA LEU A 31 18.23 10.18 12.40
C LEU A 31 19.71 10.52 12.30
N LEU A 32 20.56 9.60 11.85
CA LEU A 32 21.99 9.88 11.57
C LEU A 32 22.20 10.92 10.47
N TYR A 33 21.25 11.06 9.54
CA TYR A 33 21.28 12.10 8.50
C TYR A 33 20.57 13.42 8.89
N ALA A 34 19.82 13.44 9.99
CA ALA A 34 19.05 14.62 10.41
C ALA A 34 19.92 15.73 11.00
N ASP A 35 21.07 15.38 11.58
CA ASP A 35 21.95 16.35 12.27
C ASP A 35 22.78 17.25 11.33
N THR A 36 22.71 17.04 10.03
CA THR A 36 23.46 17.82 9.03
C THR A 36 22.62 18.85 8.27
N ILE A 37 21.35 19.04 8.60
CA ILE A 37 20.53 20.08 7.95
C ILE A 37 20.54 21.33 8.81
N VAL A 38 21.64 22.07 8.73
CA VAL A 38 21.72 23.48 9.12
C VAL A 38 20.83 24.30 8.19
N SER A 39 20.19 25.36 8.68
CA SER A 39 19.47 26.32 7.83
C SER A 39 20.38 26.76 6.66
N PRO A 40 19.89 26.75 5.41
CA PRO A 40 20.77 26.95 4.24
C PRO A 40 21.46 28.31 4.32
N GLY A 41 22.78 28.27 4.46
CA GLY A 41 23.65 29.48 4.43
C GLY A 41 24.13 29.88 3.05
N SER A 42 23.95 29.00 2.06
CA SER A 42 24.35 29.24 0.67
C SER A 42 23.25 28.87 -0.33
N ASP A 43 23.27 29.48 -1.52
CA ASP A 43 22.31 29.13 -2.60
C ASP A 43 22.39 27.67 -3.02
N HIS A 44 23.54 27.03 -2.85
CA HIS A 44 23.72 25.62 -3.14
C HIS A 44 23.03 24.73 -2.11
N GLU A 45 23.10 25.09 -0.84
CA GLU A 45 22.42 24.36 0.26
C GLU A 45 20.90 24.48 0.14
N ASP A 46 20.35 25.64 -0.23
CA ASP A 46 18.93 25.83 -0.51
C ASP A 46 18.47 24.92 -1.65
N LEU A 47 19.24 24.83 -2.74
CA LEU A 47 18.91 23.98 -3.87
C LEU A 47 18.96 22.50 -3.48
N ALA A 48 19.93 22.08 -2.68
CA ALA A 48 20.08 20.72 -2.19
C ALA A 48 18.92 20.33 -1.25
N LEU A 49 18.53 21.22 -0.33
CA LEU A 49 17.37 21.00 0.55
C LEU A 49 16.08 20.84 -0.27
N LYS A 50 15.86 21.68 -1.27
CA LYS A 50 14.69 21.57 -2.16
C LYS A 50 14.68 20.29 -2.96
N ALA A 51 15.84 19.83 -3.48
CA ALA A 51 15.96 18.56 -4.18
C ALA A 51 15.61 17.39 -3.25
N LYS A 52 16.14 17.38 -2.03
CA LYS A 52 15.87 16.39 -0.99
C LYS A 52 14.39 16.37 -0.58
N LEU A 53 13.77 17.53 -0.44
CA LEU A 53 12.35 17.70 -0.14
C LEU A 53 11.48 17.06 -1.23
N LEU A 54 11.75 17.41 -2.51
CA LEU A 54 10.97 16.92 -3.65
C LEU A 54 11.16 15.43 -3.87
N ALA A 55 12.37 14.90 -3.71
CA ALA A 55 12.62 13.46 -3.75
C ALA A 55 11.90 12.74 -2.61
N THR A 56 11.87 13.32 -1.40
CA THR A 56 11.17 12.74 -0.25
C THR A 56 9.66 12.74 -0.46
N LEU A 57 9.08 13.81 -1.02
CA LEU A 57 7.66 13.85 -1.38
C LEU A 57 7.30 12.74 -2.37
N GLY A 58 8.04 12.67 -3.48
CA GLY A 58 7.78 11.67 -4.50
C GLY A 58 7.95 10.24 -3.97
N TRP A 59 8.99 10.00 -3.19
CA TRP A 59 9.24 8.71 -2.54
C TRP A 59 8.09 8.32 -1.59
N ARG A 60 7.63 9.24 -0.73
CA ARG A 60 6.51 8.99 0.17
C ARG A 60 5.23 8.67 -0.59
N MET A 61 4.89 9.45 -1.60
CA MET A 61 3.70 9.19 -2.42
C MET A 61 3.78 7.84 -3.13
N ALA A 62 4.94 7.49 -3.71
CA ALA A 62 5.13 6.19 -4.34
C ALA A 62 5.01 5.03 -3.35
N SER A 63 5.63 5.15 -2.16
CA SER A 63 5.60 4.13 -1.11
C SER A 63 4.20 3.83 -0.57
N VAL A 64 3.30 4.82 -0.59
CA VAL A 64 1.90 4.66 -0.15
C VAL A 64 0.92 4.29 -1.27
N GLY A 65 1.43 3.99 -2.46
CA GLY A 65 0.64 3.46 -3.55
C GLY A 65 0.00 4.50 -4.48
N ALA A 66 0.53 5.72 -4.53
CA ALA A 66 0.08 6.72 -5.49
C ALA A 66 0.32 6.31 -6.95
N GLU A 67 -0.56 6.77 -7.84
CA GLU A 67 -0.40 6.66 -9.28
C GLU A 67 0.78 7.51 -9.74
N THR A 68 1.54 7.06 -10.74
CA THR A 68 2.76 7.74 -11.21
C THR A 68 2.50 9.16 -11.71
N ARG A 69 1.41 9.39 -12.45
CA ARG A 69 1.05 10.74 -12.92
C ARG A 69 0.78 11.70 -11.77
N LEU A 70 0.09 11.24 -10.72
CA LEU A 70 -0.17 12.05 -9.53
C LEU A 70 1.14 12.45 -8.85
N ILE A 71 2.09 11.51 -8.71
CA ILE A 71 3.41 11.80 -8.13
C ILE A 71 4.13 12.87 -8.95
N VAL A 72 4.21 12.67 -10.28
CA VAL A 72 4.89 13.61 -11.20
C VAL A 72 4.29 15.01 -11.12
N GLN A 73 2.95 15.10 -11.13
CA GLN A 73 2.25 16.39 -11.06
C GLN A 73 2.48 17.07 -9.72
N SER A 74 2.37 16.36 -8.60
CA SER A 74 2.56 16.91 -7.26
C SER A 74 3.99 17.41 -7.05
N VAL A 75 4.99 16.62 -7.45
CA VAL A 75 6.40 16.99 -7.32
C VAL A 75 6.76 18.20 -8.21
N LYS A 76 6.31 18.19 -9.47
CA LYS A 76 6.56 19.33 -10.39
C LYS A 76 5.86 20.61 -9.95
N LYS A 77 4.63 20.51 -9.47
CA LYS A 77 3.88 21.66 -8.96
C LYS A 77 4.57 22.24 -7.72
N MET A 78 4.95 21.39 -6.76
CA MET A 78 5.67 21.84 -5.56
C MET A 78 7.03 22.45 -5.93
N ALA A 79 7.74 21.90 -6.91
CA ALA A 79 8.99 22.51 -7.41
C ALA A 79 8.77 23.92 -7.96
N HIS A 80 7.70 24.12 -8.75
CA HIS A 80 7.33 25.43 -9.27
C HIS A 80 7.00 26.41 -8.14
N ASP A 81 6.20 25.99 -7.16
CA ASP A 81 5.79 26.80 -6.00
C ASP A 81 7.00 27.18 -5.11
N LEU A 82 8.09 26.37 -5.15
CA LEU A 82 9.38 26.65 -4.49
C LEU A 82 10.38 27.41 -5.37
N ASN A 83 9.94 27.97 -6.50
CA ASN A 83 10.78 28.68 -7.48
C ASN A 83 11.90 27.81 -8.09
N CYS A 84 11.64 26.51 -8.28
CA CYS A 84 12.52 25.57 -8.97
C CYS A 84 11.92 25.22 -10.35
N HIS A 85 12.22 26.04 -11.37
CA HIS A 85 11.61 25.88 -12.70
C HIS A 85 12.28 24.83 -13.58
N GLN A 86 13.54 24.45 -13.28
CA GLN A 86 14.27 23.44 -14.03
C GLN A 86 14.37 22.16 -13.18
N ILE A 87 13.41 21.25 -13.38
CA ILE A 87 13.32 19.97 -12.69
C ILE A 87 13.27 18.82 -13.70
N ASP A 88 14.17 17.87 -13.56
CA ASP A 88 14.11 16.56 -14.19
C ASP A 88 13.70 15.52 -13.12
N LEU A 89 12.67 14.75 -13.40
CA LEU A 89 12.13 13.75 -12.49
C LEU A 89 12.06 12.41 -13.22
N ASN A 90 12.71 11.40 -12.66
CA ASN A 90 12.59 10.02 -13.12
C ASN A 90 12.07 9.15 -11.97
N ILE A 91 11.04 8.37 -12.25
CA ILE A 91 10.42 7.46 -11.30
C ILE A 91 10.55 6.06 -11.88
N THR A 92 11.09 5.17 -11.07
CA THR A 92 11.13 3.74 -11.34
C THR A 92 10.42 2.99 -10.20
N ARG A 93 10.30 1.68 -10.32
CA ARG A 93 9.80 0.88 -9.21
C ARG A 93 10.70 0.99 -7.98
N ASP A 94 12.02 1.00 -8.19
CA ASP A 94 12.99 0.84 -7.12
C ASP A 94 13.45 2.17 -6.53
N GLY A 95 13.06 3.30 -7.16
CA GLY A 95 13.46 4.59 -6.63
C GLY A 95 12.98 5.79 -7.45
N ILE A 96 13.23 6.94 -6.88
CA ILE A 96 12.94 8.24 -7.48
C ILE A 96 14.24 9.06 -7.57
N ILE A 97 14.48 9.63 -8.74
CA ILE A 97 15.56 10.57 -8.97
C ILE A 97 14.95 11.94 -9.24
N VAL A 98 15.39 12.94 -8.49
CA VAL A 98 15.05 14.35 -8.70
C VAL A 98 16.33 15.10 -8.98
N LYS A 99 16.40 15.80 -10.12
CA LYS A 99 17.48 16.71 -10.46
C LYS A 99 16.91 18.12 -10.57
N LEU A 100 17.47 19.03 -9.81
CA LEU A 100 17.18 20.46 -9.88
C LEU A 100 18.35 21.20 -10.48
N LYS A 101 18.07 22.22 -11.31
CA LYS A 101 19.07 23.10 -11.86
C LYS A 101 18.66 24.55 -11.65
N ARG A 102 19.63 25.39 -11.18
CA ARG A 102 19.50 26.85 -11.05
C ARG A 102 20.78 27.50 -11.57
N GLY A 103 20.73 28.07 -12.77
CA GLY A 103 21.91 28.59 -13.44
C GLY A 103 22.96 27.51 -13.69
N ARG A 104 24.14 27.64 -13.07
CA ARG A 104 25.23 26.65 -13.16
C ARG A 104 25.19 25.59 -12.04
N MET A 105 24.37 25.79 -11.01
CA MET A 105 24.23 24.84 -9.90
C MET A 105 23.31 23.72 -10.28
N ILE A 106 23.68 22.50 -9.91
CA ILE A 106 22.90 21.29 -10.10
C ILE A 106 22.87 20.52 -8.78
N SER A 107 21.69 20.09 -8.36
CA SER A 107 21.51 19.15 -7.24
C SER A 107 20.74 17.94 -7.73
N VAL A 108 21.20 16.75 -7.37
CA VAL A 108 20.57 15.46 -7.72
C VAL A 108 20.36 14.68 -6.44
N GLU A 109 19.13 14.24 -6.24
CA GLU A 109 18.75 13.39 -5.11
C GLU A 109 18.13 12.10 -5.62
N PHE A 110 18.51 10.99 -5.00
CA PHE A 110 17.94 9.67 -5.21
C PHE A 110 17.32 9.17 -3.92
N LYS A 111 16.13 8.58 -4.00
CA LYS A 111 15.47 7.89 -2.90
C LYS A 111 15.05 6.51 -3.35
N GLU A 112 15.57 5.48 -2.66
CA GLU A 112 15.20 4.09 -2.88
C GLU A 112 13.82 3.79 -2.30
N ILE A 113 12.99 3.02 -3.03
CA ILE A 113 11.68 2.58 -2.59
C ILE A 113 11.80 1.10 -2.18
N LYS A 114 12.00 0.83 -0.90
CA LYS A 114 12.17 -0.54 -0.35
C LYS A 114 10.83 -1.24 -0.13
N HIS A 115 9.81 -0.51 0.28
CA HIS A 115 8.51 -1.06 0.66
C HIS A 115 7.37 -0.30 -0.01
N PHE A 116 6.37 -1.05 -0.43
CA PHE A 116 5.11 -0.53 -0.93
C PHE A 116 3.99 -1.01 -0.01
N ALA A 117 3.31 -0.07 0.62
CA ALA A 117 2.12 -0.35 1.41
C ALA A 117 1.04 0.66 1.04
N ILE A 118 -0.09 0.18 0.55
CA ILE A 118 -1.20 1.06 0.17
C ILE A 118 -1.76 1.71 1.42
N ASN A 119 -1.66 3.05 1.50
CA ASN A 119 -2.16 3.83 2.62
C ASN A 119 -2.75 5.17 2.13
N MET A 120 -4.06 5.18 1.93
CA MET A 120 -4.76 6.35 1.39
C MET A 120 -4.83 7.51 2.37
N ASP A 121 -4.86 7.27 3.70
CA ASP A 121 -4.78 8.32 4.72
C ASP A 121 -3.46 9.10 4.61
N SER A 122 -2.34 8.38 4.45
CA SER A 122 -1.04 9.04 4.24
C SER A 122 -0.97 9.79 2.93
N LEU A 123 -1.54 9.24 1.86
CA LEU A 123 -1.60 9.93 0.55
C LEU A 123 -2.41 11.21 0.63
N GLU A 124 -3.55 11.19 1.30
CA GLU A 124 -4.40 12.36 1.52
C GLU A 124 -3.67 13.45 2.30
N ARG A 125 -2.97 13.10 3.39
CA ARG A 125 -2.15 14.04 4.17
C ARG A 125 -1.03 14.66 3.35
N LEU A 126 -0.37 13.88 2.50
CA LEU A 126 0.65 14.43 1.58
C LEU A 126 0.04 15.41 0.58
N ASN A 127 -1.17 15.12 0.06
CA ASN A 127 -1.89 16.04 -0.79
C ASN A 127 -2.27 17.35 -0.08
N TYR A 128 -2.68 17.30 1.19
CA TYR A 128 -2.94 18.50 1.98
C TYR A 128 -1.69 19.38 2.14
N ILE A 129 -0.52 18.77 2.34
CA ILE A 129 0.73 19.52 2.39
C ILE A 129 1.00 20.20 1.03
N CYS A 130 0.80 19.48 -0.08
CA CYS A 130 0.96 20.06 -1.42
C CYS A 130 0.00 21.24 -1.65
N LEU A 131 -1.25 21.15 -1.19
CA LEU A 131 -2.22 22.23 -1.27
C LEU A 131 -1.80 23.42 -0.43
N ALA A 132 -1.38 23.21 0.83
CA ALA A 132 -0.92 24.27 1.73
C ALA A 132 0.28 25.04 1.17
N VAL A 133 1.19 24.37 0.47
CA VAL A 133 2.32 25.01 -0.23
C VAL A 133 1.80 25.84 -1.41
N SER A 134 0.89 25.27 -2.21
CA SER A 134 0.31 25.94 -3.38
C SER A 134 -0.49 27.19 -3.02
N GLU A 135 -1.21 27.16 -1.90
CA GLU A 135 -1.96 28.32 -1.37
C GLU A 135 -1.06 29.35 -0.67
N GLY A 136 0.23 29.05 -0.50
CA GLY A 136 1.18 29.94 0.14
C GLY A 136 1.06 30.00 1.67
N SER A 137 0.29 29.11 2.29
CA SER A 137 0.19 29.00 3.76
C SER A 137 1.45 28.37 4.38
N LEU A 138 2.18 27.57 3.61
CA LEU A 138 3.44 26.93 3.99
C LEU A 138 4.52 27.23 2.95
N LYS A 139 5.50 28.10 3.26
CA LYS A 139 6.51 28.60 2.29
C LYS A 139 7.94 28.15 2.60
N ASP A 140 8.24 27.87 3.87
CA ASP A 140 9.58 27.52 4.32
C ASP A 140 9.92 26.08 3.86
N PRO A 141 10.94 25.87 2.99
CA PRO A 141 11.31 24.54 2.51
C PRO A 141 11.64 23.54 3.63
N TYR A 142 12.25 24.02 4.71
CA TYR A 142 12.61 23.18 5.84
C TYR A 142 11.36 22.71 6.61
N LYS A 143 10.39 23.58 6.84
CA LYS A 143 9.12 23.23 7.48
C LYS A 143 8.30 22.28 6.62
N ILE A 144 8.29 22.47 5.27
CA ILE A 144 7.63 21.58 4.33
C ILE A 144 8.28 20.19 4.40
N PHE A 145 9.61 20.12 4.40
CA PHE A 145 10.34 18.86 4.50
C PHE A 145 10.01 18.11 5.79
N LEU A 146 9.97 18.81 6.93
CA LEU A 146 9.58 18.21 8.20
C LEU A 146 8.12 17.75 8.20
N ALA A 147 7.20 18.52 7.62
CA ALA A 147 5.80 18.14 7.50
C ALA A 147 5.63 16.84 6.67
N ILE A 148 6.33 16.72 5.53
CA ILE A 148 6.30 15.50 4.72
C ILE A 148 6.87 14.31 5.50
N ARG A 149 7.95 14.48 6.24
CA ARG A 149 8.54 13.42 7.07
C ARG A 149 7.64 13.01 8.24
N ALA A 150 6.88 13.93 8.78
CA ALA A 150 5.96 13.68 9.88
C ALA A 150 4.71 12.87 9.47
N VAL A 151 4.40 12.77 8.17
CA VAL A 151 3.31 11.92 7.68
C VAL A 151 3.67 10.46 7.93
N ARG A 152 2.99 9.84 8.87
CA ARG A 152 3.18 8.42 9.21
C ARG A 152 1.94 7.62 8.82
N PRO A 153 2.13 6.37 8.32
CA PRO A 153 1.00 5.50 8.02
C PRO A 153 0.20 5.22 9.29
N ARG A 154 -1.11 5.33 9.20
CA ARG A 154 -2.00 4.91 10.27
C ARG A 154 -2.06 3.38 10.26
N HIS A 155 -1.66 2.76 11.37
CA HIS A 155 -1.75 1.32 11.54
C HIS A 155 -3.11 0.94 12.12
N TYR A 156 -3.76 -0.01 11.48
CA TYR A 156 -4.99 -0.62 11.97
C TYR A 156 -4.68 -1.90 12.73
N ASN A 157 -5.51 -2.23 13.71
CA ASN A 157 -5.37 -3.49 14.43
C ASN A 157 -5.58 -4.67 13.47
N HIS A 158 -4.61 -5.58 13.40
CA HIS A 158 -4.63 -6.74 12.51
C HIS A 158 -5.90 -7.60 12.68
N ASN A 159 -6.39 -7.76 13.91
CA ASN A 159 -7.59 -8.57 14.15
C ASN A 159 -8.84 -7.94 13.52
N HIS A 160 -8.96 -6.61 13.57
CA HIS A 160 -10.06 -5.91 12.91
C HIS A 160 -9.96 -6.03 11.40
N LEU A 161 -8.74 -5.93 10.83
CA LEU A 161 -8.53 -6.11 9.39
C LEU A 161 -8.91 -7.51 8.95
N ILE A 162 -8.47 -8.56 9.66
CA ILE A 162 -8.82 -9.95 9.36
C ILE A 162 -10.34 -10.12 9.30
N PHE A 163 -11.06 -9.56 10.27
CA PHE A 163 -12.50 -9.70 10.33
C PHE A 163 -13.22 -8.94 9.21
N ILE A 164 -12.83 -7.69 8.94
CA ILE A 164 -13.44 -6.88 7.88
C ILE A 164 -13.17 -7.48 6.50
N GLU A 165 -11.95 -7.94 6.24
CA GLU A 165 -11.58 -8.60 4.99
C GLU A 165 -12.35 -9.92 4.81
N ALA A 166 -12.54 -10.71 5.88
CA ALA A 166 -13.34 -11.93 5.81
C ALA A 166 -14.82 -11.64 5.48
N ILE A 167 -15.39 -10.54 6.00
CA ILE A 167 -16.72 -10.08 5.61
C ILE A 167 -16.74 -9.70 4.11
N ALA A 168 -15.71 -9.06 3.62
CA ALA A 168 -15.59 -8.75 2.19
C ALA A 168 -15.57 -10.03 1.34
N GLY A 169 -14.86 -11.09 1.78
CA GLY A 169 -14.89 -12.41 1.12
C GLY A 169 -16.27 -13.02 1.07
N SER A 170 -17.04 -12.92 2.16
CA SER A 170 -18.44 -13.33 2.21
C SER A 170 -19.32 -12.53 1.23
N ALA A 171 -19.10 -11.22 1.14
CA ALA A 171 -19.79 -10.37 0.18
C ALA A 171 -19.46 -10.74 -1.28
N PHE A 172 -18.20 -11.09 -1.58
CA PHE A 172 -17.83 -11.61 -2.91
C PHE A 172 -18.55 -12.93 -3.23
N ALA A 173 -18.72 -13.82 -2.24
CA ALA A 173 -19.49 -15.04 -2.44
C ALA A 173 -20.95 -14.72 -2.81
N TYR A 174 -21.58 -13.78 -2.12
CA TYR A 174 -22.94 -13.33 -2.42
C TYR A 174 -23.06 -12.72 -3.82
N LEU A 175 -22.13 -11.82 -4.21
CA LEU A 175 -22.09 -11.18 -5.52
C LEU A 175 -21.92 -12.19 -6.68
N ASN A 176 -21.30 -13.34 -6.42
CA ASN A 176 -21.16 -14.43 -7.38
C ASN A 176 -22.33 -15.44 -7.33
N GLY A 177 -23.44 -15.07 -6.72
CA GLY A 177 -24.65 -15.90 -6.66
C GLY A 177 -24.67 -16.93 -5.54
N GLY A 178 -23.78 -16.82 -4.55
CA GLY A 178 -23.76 -17.68 -3.37
C GLY A 178 -24.95 -17.43 -2.44
N ASN A 179 -25.51 -18.50 -1.90
CA ASN A 179 -26.50 -18.45 -0.85
C ASN A 179 -25.85 -18.17 0.54
N LEU A 180 -26.66 -18.04 1.58
CA LEU A 180 -26.17 -17.74 2.94
C LEU A 180 -25.14 -18.77 3.44
N ALA A 181 -25.34 -20.06 3.13
CA ALA A 181 -24.40 -21.12 3.54
C ALA A 181 -23.03 -20.91 2.88
N ILE A 182 -22.99 -20.60 1.59
CA ILE A 182 -21.75 -20.29 0.84
C ILE A 182 -21.08 -19.06 1.42
N CYS A 183 -21.85 -18.02 1.76
CA CYS A 183 -21.34 -16.79 2.38
C CYS A 183 -20.67 -17.08 3.73
N VAL A 184 -21.27 -17.94 4.57
CA VAL A 184 -20.68 -18.33 5.85
C VAL A 184 -19.40 -19.15 5.63
N CYS A 185 -19.37 -20.07 4.68
CA CYS A 185 -18.17 -20.83 4.34
C CYS A 185 -17.04 -19.90 3.87
N ALA A 186 -17.34 -18.94 2.98
CA ALA A 186 -16.39 -17.95 2.51
C ALA A 186 -15.88 -17.01 3.62
N LEU A 187 -16.75 -16.65 4.59
CA LEU A 187 -16.36 -15.90 5.78
C LEU A 187 -15.30 -16.65 6.60
N LEU A 188 -15.59 -17.93 6.92
CA LEU A 188 -14.68 -18.77 7.72
C LEU A 188 -13.35 -19.01 7.00
N GLY A 189 -13.39 -19.30 5.70
CA GLY A 189 -12.21 -19.40 4.86
C GLY A 189 -11.43 -18.10 4.79
N GLY A 190 -12.11 -16.96 4.66
CA GLY A 190 -11.53 -15.62 4.65
C GLY A 190 -10.80 -15.27 5.94
N LEU A 191 -11.35 -15.64 7.10
CA LEU A 191 -10.67 -15.46 8.39
C LEU A 191 -9.33 -16.21 8.43
N VAL A 192 -9.34 -17.49 8.01
CA VAL A 192 -8.12 -18.30 7.97
C VAL A 192 -7.12 -17.79 6.94
N LEU A 193 -7.59 -17.40 5.75
CA LEU A 193 -6.79 -16.83 4.68
C LEU A 193 -6.04 -15.60 5.16
N MET A 194 -6.75 -14.64 5.75
CA MET A 194 -6.15 -13.38 6.20
C MET A 194 -5.24 -13.57 7.40
N TYR A 195 -5.62 -14.44 8.35
CA TYR A 195 -4.74 -14.81 9.45
C TYR A 195 -3.42 -15.45 8.95
N ALA A 196 -3.50 -16.39 8.02
CA ALA A 196 -2.35 -17.02 7.40
C ALA A 196 -1.47 -15.98 6.68
N ARG A 197 -2.08 -15.09 5.88
CA ARG A 197 -1.38 -14.02 5.15
C ARG A 197 -0.57 -13.13 6.10
N PHE A 198 -1.18 -12.57 7.12
CA PHE A 198 -0.47 -11.72 8.08
C PHE A 198 0.61 -12.49 8.85
N SER A 199 0.36 -13.75 9.19
CA SER A 199 1.33 -14.59 9.89
C SER A 199 2.57 -14.88 9.03
N PHE A 200 2.39 -15.18 7.74
CA PHE A 200 3.50 -15.44 6.82
C PHE A 200 4.28 -14.18 6.49
N ILE A 201 3.62 -13.04 6.26
CA ILE A 201 4.29 -11.75 6.08
C ILE A 201 5.15 -11.42 7.30
N LYS A 202 4.61 -11.57 8.51
CA LYS A 202 5.35 -11.31 9.76
C LYS A 202 6.58 -12.23 9.93
N LYS A 203 6.54 -13.44 9.37
CA LYS A 203 7.68 -14.39 9.37
C LYS A 203 8.69 -14.11 8.25
N GLY A 204 8.47 -13.07 7.41
CA GLY A 204 9.38 -12.69 6.33
C GLY A 204 9.32 -13.56 5.07
N PHE A 205 8.23 -14.31 4.86
CA PHE A 205 8.07 -15.06 3.60
C PHE A 205 7.84 -14.13 2.41
N PHE A 206 8.32 -14.55 1.23
CA PHE A 206 8.08 -13.85 -0.03
C PHE A 206 6.57 -13.68 -0.28
N GLU A 207 6.20 -12.54 -0.85
CA GLU A 207 4.79 -12.17 -1.06
C GLU A 207 4.04 -13.23 -1.90
N SER A 208 4.64 -13.70 -3.00
CA SER A 208 4.05 -14.73 -3.87
C SER A 208 3.79 -16.05 -3.14
N PHE A 209 4.75 -16.50 -2.31
CA PHE A 209 4.60 -17.70 -1.49
C PHE A 209 3.51 -17.52 -0.42
N THR A 210 3.46 -16.35 0.19
CA THR A 210 2.42 -15.97 1.14
C THR A 210 1.03 -16.03 0.50
N PHE A 211 0.87 -15.51 -0.72
CA PHE A 211 -0.38 -15.58 -1.47
C PHE A 211 -0.80 -17.02 -1.75
N MET A 212 0.12 -17.85 -2.23
CA MET A 212 -0.13 -19.26 -2.52
C MET A 212 -0.61 -20.04 -1.30
N LEU A 213 0.13 -19.97 -0.18
CA LEU A 213 -0.22 -20.69 1.04
C LEU A 213 -1.50 -20.16 1.69
N SER A 214 -1.69 -18.84 1.70
CA SER A 214 -2.91 -18.24 2.26
C SER A 214 -4.14 -18.62 1.44
N ALA A 215 -4.04 -18.63 0.11
CA ALA A 215 -5.08 -19.13 -0.78
C ALA A 215 -5.41 -20.59 -0.48
N PHE A 216 -4.38 -21.44 -0.36
CA PHE A 216 -4.55 -22.87 -0.06
C PHE A 216 -5.29 -23.08 1.26
N PHE A 217 -4.80 -22.53 2.36
CA PHE A 217 -5.44 -22.75 3.68
C PHE A 217 -6.85 -22.14 3.76
N GLY A 218 -7.04 -20.94 3.23
CA GLY A 218 -8.34 -20.29 3.25
C GLY A 218 -9.39 -21.00 2.41
N SER A 219 -9.05 -21.36 1.17
CA SER A 219 -9.96 -22.09 0.28
C SER A 219 -10.22 -23.50 0.76
N LEU A 220 -9.24 -24.17 1.37
CA LEU A 220 -9.41 -25.49 1.95
C LEU A 220 -10.45 -25.47 3.09
N VAL A 221 -10.33 -24.51 4.00
CA VAL A 221 -11.31 -24.36 5.10
C VAL A 221 -12.69 -24.03 4.57
N ALA A 222 -12.82 -23.09 3.63
CA ALA A 222 -14.11 -22.77 3.02
C ALA A 222 -14.76 -24.01 2.38
N ALA A 223 -13.98 -24.76 1.60
CA ALA A 223 -14.45 -25.96 0.92
C ALA A 223 -14.81 -27.09 1.88
N MET A 224 -14.02 -27.31 2.95
CA MET A 224 -14.34 -28.32 3.99
C MET A 224 -15.63 -27.99 4.72
N PHE A 225 -15.86 -26.76 5.12
CA PHE A 225 -17.13 -26.35 5.73
C PHE A 225 -18.29 -26.50 4.77
N ALA A 226 -18.13 -26.13 3.50
CA ALA A 226 -19.15 -26.28 2.48
C ALA A 226 -19.52 -27.76 2.25
N GLN A 227 -18.51 -28.62 2.19
CA GLN A 227 -18.73 -30.05 1.89
C GLN A 227 -19.22 -30.84 3.08
N TYR A 228 -18.66 -30.65 4.29
CA TYR A 228 -18.94 -31.54 5.44
C TYR A 228 -19.91 -30.94 6.45
N CYS A 229 -19.97 -29.62 6.63
CA CYS A 229 -20.90 -29.01 7.57
C CYS A 229 -22.27 -28.68 6.92
N PHE A 230 -22.21 -28.13 5.70
CA PHE A 230 -23.42 -27.73 4.97
C PHE A 230 -23.87 -28.74 3.91
N VAL A 231 -23.04 -29.74 3.60
CA VAL A 231 -23.30 -30.81 2.60
C VAL A 231 -23.75 -30.19 1.25
N LEU A 232 -23.02 -29.16 0.79
CA LEU A 232 -23.36 -28.43 -0.42
C LEU A 232 -22.97 -29.22 -1.68
N PRO A 233 -23.68 -29.03 -2.80
CA PRO A 233 -23.26 -29.53 -4.11
C PRO A 233 -21.86 -29.09 -4.50
N HIS A 234 -21.17 -29.87 -5.34
CA HIS A 234 -19.78 -29.66 -5.72
C HIS A 234 -19.49 -28.28 -6.33
N ASP A 235 -20.39 -27.77 -7.17
CA ASP A 235 -20.32 -26.42 -7.74
C ASP A 235 -20.34 -25.33 -6.67
N GLN A 236 -21.13 -25.48 -5.62
CA GLN A 236 -21.22 -24.56 -4.48
C GLN A 236 -19.99 -24.66 -3.57
N VAL A 237 -19.41 -25.84 -3.40
CA VAL A 237 -18.12 -26.00 -2.71
C VAL A 237 -17.02 -25.25 -3.43
N ILE A 238 -16.94 -25.40 -4.76
CA ILE A 238 -15.97 -24.66 -5.57
C ILE A 238 -16.21 -23.15 -5.49
N LEU A 239 -17.47 -22.71 -5.54
CA LEU A 239 -17.82 -21.30 -5.43
C LEU A 239 -17.36 -20.70 -4.09
N SER A 240 -17.55 -21.41 -2.97
CA SER A 240 -17.12 -20.95 -1.65
C SER A 240 -15.59 -20.80 -1.56
N ALA A 241 -14.84 -21.77 -2.09
CA ALA A 241 -13.38 -21.74 -2.13
C ALA A 241 -12.86 -20.61 -3.02
N THR A 242 -13.44 -20.46 -4.22
CA THR A 242 -13.03 -19.42 -5.18
C THR A 242 -13.33 -18.02 -4.64
N ALA A 243 -14.54 -17.81 -4.09
CA ALA A 243 -14.92 -16.52 -3.53
C ALA A 243 -13.99 -16.08 -2.39
N THR A 244 -13.56 -17.04 -1.56
CA THR A 244 -12.56 -16.78 -0.50
C THR A 244 -11.24 -16.28 -1.09
N THR A 245 -10.75 -16.87 -2.19
CA THR A 245 -9.47 -16.48 -2.79
C THR A 245 -9.50 -15.13 -3.49
N LEU A 246 -10.69 -14.60 -3.83
CA LEU A 246 -10.83 -13.26 -4.41
C LEU A 246 -10.30 -12.15 -3.49
N LEU A 247 -10.21 -12.39 -2.18
CA LEU A 247 -9.57 -11.47 -1.22
C LEU A 247 -8.10 -11.19 -1.55
N LEU A 248 -7.44 -12.09 -2.25
CA LEU A 248 -6.02 -11.95 -2.61
C LEU A 248 -5.80 -11.23 -3.94
N VAL A 249 -6.85 -10.84 -4.65
CA VAL A 249 -6.68 -10.14 -5.93
C VAL A 249 -6.01 -8.78 -5.69
N PRO A 250 -4.83 -8.52 -6.29
CA PRO A 250 -4.06 -7.30 -6.08
C PRO A 250 -4.65 -6.13 -6.88
N GLY A 251 -5.84 -5.65 -6.49
CA GLY A 251 -6.61 -4.65 -7.24
C GLY A 251 -5.87 -3.35 -7.50
N PHE A 252 -5.18 -2.80 -6.50
CA PHE A 252 -4.42 -1.55 -6.65
C PHE A 252 -3.26 -1.64 -7.64
N PRO A 253 -2.36 -2.65 -7.58
CA PRO A 253 -1.35 -2.84 -8.60
C PRO A 253 -1.91 -3.01 -10.00
N LEU A 254 -3.05 -3.72 -10.15
CA LEU A 254 -3.71 -3.89 -11.44
C LEU A 254 -4.23 -2.55 -11.99
N ILE A 255 -5.04 -1.83 -11.21
CA ILE A 255 -5.63 -0.56 -11.64
C ILE A 255 -4.53 0.46 -11.93
N ASN A 256 -3.58 0.66 -11.01
CA ASN A 256 -2.50 1.61 -11.20
C ASN A 256 -1.58 1.22 -12.36
N GLY A 257 -1.35 -0.08 -12.59
CA GLY A 257 -0.57 -0.56 -13.71
C GLY A 257 -1.20 -0.22 -15.06
N PHE A 258 -2.51 -0.44 -15.23
CA PHE A 258 -3.23 -0.03 -16.43
C PHE A 258 -3.27 1.50 -16.59
N LEU A 259 -3.57 2.24 -15.53
CA LEU A 259 -3.59 3.71 -15.57
C LEU A 259 -2.22 4.29 -15.96
N ASP A 260 -1.13 3.74 -15.43
CA ASP A 260 0.22 4.19 -15.77
C ASP A 260 0.52 3.95 -17.25
N ILE A 261 0.16 2.77 -17.81
CA ILE A 261 0.34 2.49 -19.25
C ILE A 261 -0.47 3.47 -20.10
N PHE A 262 -1.76 3.64 -19.82
CA PHE A 262 -2.62 4.55 -20.60
C PHE A 262 -2.16 6.02 -20.52
N LYS A 263 -1.49 6.41 -19.44
CA LYS A 263 -0.95 7.75 -19.24
C LYS A 263 0.50 7.91 -19.73
N GLY A 264 1.05 6.88 -20.41
CA GLY A 264 2.37 6.92 -21.02
C GLY A 264 3.55 6.50 -20.13
N TYR A 265 3.29 6.08 -18.88
CA TYR A 265 4.32 5.55 -17.97
C TYR A 265 4.47 4.03 -18.13
N VAL A 266 4.67 3.59 -19.36
CA VAL A 266 4.64 2.17 -19.75
C VAL A 266 5.57 1.28 -18.92
N PRO A 267 6.86 1.63 -18.67
CA PRO A 267 7.76 0.76 -17.91
C PRO A 267 7.28 0.49 -16.48
N ILE A 268 6.78 1.52 -15.79
CA ILE A 268 6.28 1.41 -14.41
C ILE A 268 4.98 0.60 -14.40
N GLY A 269 4.05 0.93 -15.30
CA GLY A 269 2.78 0.24 -15.40
C GLY A 269 2.96 -1.24 -15.72
N LEU A 270 3.84 -1.59 -16.65
CA LEU A 270 4.14 -2.98 -16.98
C LEU A 270 4.73 -3.74 -15.79
N THR A 271 5.66 -3.14 -15.07
CA THR A 271 6.23 -3.75 -13.86
C THR A 271 5.16 -4.03 -12.80
N ARG A 272 4.23 -3.09 -12.56
CA ARG A 272 3.09 -3.30 -11.64
C ARG A 272 2.18 -4.44 -12.10
N LEU A 273 1.88 -4.53 -13.40
CA LEU A 273 1.03 -5.60 -13.95
C LEU A 273 1.71 -6.97 -13.86
N ILE A 274 3.01 -7.07 -14.14
CA ILE A 274 3.76 -8.34 -14.02
C ILE A 274 3.71 -8.83 -12.56
N ILE A 275 3.92 -7.96 -11.58
CA ILE A 275 3.86 -8.34 -10.17
C ILE A 275 2.45 -8.79 -9.81
N ALA A 276 1.43 -8.04 -10.21
CA ALA A 276 0.05 -8.43 -9.96
C ALA A 276 -0.27 -9.80 -10.58
N ALA A 277 0.19 -10.06 -11.81
CA ALA A 277 0.03 -11.35 -12.47
C ALA A 277 0.70 -12.50 -11.68
N VAL A 278 1.92 -12.30 -11.19
CA VAL A 278 2.62 -13.29 -10.36
C VAL A 278 1.85 -13.59 -9.08
N LEU A 279 1.29 -12.57 -8.41
CA LEU A 279 0.48 -12.76 -7.20
C LEU A 279 -0.83 -13.51 -7.48
N VAL A 280 -1.51 -13.19 -8.58
CA VAL A 280 -2.74 -13.89 -9.01
C VAL A 280 -2.46 -15.35 -9.34
N ILE A 281 -1.39 -15.62 -10.10
CA ILE A 281 -0.97 -16.99 -10.42
C ILE A 281 -0.64 -17.77 -9.15
N SER A 282 0.05 -17.15 -8.20
CA SER A 282 0.36 -17.78 -6.91
C SER A 282 -0.90 -18.14 -6.12
N ALA A 283 -1.88 -17.24 -6.06
CA ALA A 283 -3.17 -17.53 -5.43
C ALA A 283 -3.94 -18.65 -6.16
N ALA A 284 -3.92 -18.64 -7.50
CA ALA A 284 -4.55 -19.69 -8.31
C ALA A 284 -3.91 -21.06 -8.05
N ILE A 285 -2.58 -21.14 -7.93
CA ILE A 285 -1.89 -22.38 -7.56
C ILE A 285 -2.37 -22.88 -6.18
N GLY A 286 -2.49 -21.99 -5.20
CA GLY A 286 -3.02 -22.34 -3.87
C GLY A 286 -4.43 -22.91 -3.94
N LEU A 287 -5.33 -22.30 -4.74
CA LEU A 287 -6.68 -22.81 -4.99
C LEU A 287 -6.68 -24.18 -5.69
N LEU A 288 -5.82 -24.37 -6.70
CA LEU A 288 -5.67 -25.66 -7.40
C LEU A 288 -5.18 -26.76 -6.45
N MET A 289 -4.27 -26.46 -5.53
CA MET A 289 -3.85 -27.42 -4.51
C MET A 289 -5.04 -27.85 -3.63
N THR A 290 -5.93 -26.94 -3.28
CA THR A 290 -7.15 -27.24 -2.54
C THR A 290 -8.07 -28.19 -3.32
N THR A 291 -8.35 -27.91 -4.58
CA THR A 291 -9.22 -28.75 -5.40
C THR A 291 -8.62 -30.15 -5.61
N TYR A 292 -7.30 -30.22 -5.77
CA TYR A 292 -6.59 -31.50 -5.86
C TYR A 292 -6.71 -32.31 -4.55
N CYS A 293 -6.47 -31.69 -3.40
CA CYS A 293 -6.61 -32.35 -2.09
C CYS A 293 -8.03 -32.89 -1.86
N LEU A 294 -9.08 -32.11 -2.19
CA LEU A 294 -10.46 -32.54 -2.06
C LEU A 294 -10.79 -33.73 -3.00
N SER A 295 -10.29 -33.70 -4.24
CA SER A 295 -10.45 -34.79 -5.18
C SER A 295 -9.74 -36.06 -4.70
N ALA A 296 -8.49 -35.93 -4.23
CA ALA A 296 -7.72 -37.05 -3.69
C ALA A 296 -8.40 -37.67 -2.46
N ALA A 297 -8.90 -36.86 -1.53
CA ALA A 297 -9.63 -37.35 -0.36
C ALA A 297 -10.88 -38.17 -0.72
N LYS A 298 -11.60 -37.78 -1.76
CA LYS A 298 -12.73 -38.51 -2.30
C LYS A 298 -12.35 -39.88 -2.92
N TYR A 299 -11.18 -39.94 -3.62
CA TYR A 299 -10.67 -41.20 -4.19
C TYR A 299 -10.19 -42.19 -3.17
N ILE A 300 -9.66 -41.74 -2.02
CA ILE A 300 -9.11 -42.59 -0.96
C ILE A 300 -10.21 -43.09 0.00
N ASN A 301 -11.47 -42.73 -0.20
CA ASN A 301 -12.61 -43.11 0.69
C ASN A 301 -12.32 -42.75 2.18
N ILE A 302 -11.61 -41.69 2.44
CA ILE A 302 -11.26 -41.28 3.82
C ILE A 302 -12.46 -40.64 4.52
N PHE A 303 -13.53 -40.29 3.77
CA PHE A 303 -14.77 -39.73 4.30
C PHE A 303 -16.00 -40.19 3.52
#